data_10f2d8a026b2fea911c08d59a2fb99f4
#
_entry.id   10f2d8a026b2fea911c08d59a2fb99f4
#
_cell.length_a   1.000
_cell.length_b   1.000
_cell.length_c   1.000
_cell.angle_alpha   90.00
_cell.angle_beta   90.00
_cell.angle_gamma   90.00
#
_symmetry.space_group_name_H-M   'P 1'
#
loop_
_entity.id
_entity.type
_entity.pdbx_description
1 polymer ?
#
loop_
_entity_poly.entity_id
_entity_poly.type
_entity_poly.pdbx_seq_one_letter_code
_entity_poly.pdbx_strand_id
1 'polypeptide(L)'
;MSTSFVGTTRLTHEPVLTEGLHRTVPLRCHDAITTASRFAVALGMQMVAKSDMTTGNSVYASYVLRSNDLVFVFSAPYGGGNEDETAEEVEQKRSNIPHSAYDGESMIKFITKHGLAVKAVGVVVDDARDAHRKSLANGARHATYGTGDGTKPPAEGISEVELYGDVVMRFVSESVAANGAFCLPRYEVVPVEPAGSEPLCYGLRRLDHAVGNVHDLLETVDYISNFTGMHEFAEFTAEDVGTVDSGLNSMVLANNSEYILLPVNEPTFGTKRKSQIQTYLEQNKGPGLQHLALKTDNIFDTVRKMRALGGFRGGFEFQKPASEGYYRDLPGRVGADALSPEQFKEVEELGLLVDKDDQGVLVQVFTKPLGDRPTVFIEIIQRIGCMREVGGEEAEEKKLEQAAGCGGFGKGNFSELFKSIENFERTLKMA
;
A
#
# COMPACT_ATOMS: atom_id res chain seq x y z
N MET A 1 -24.48 -4.96 -26.73
CA MET A 1 -24.49 -3.53 -27.13
C MET A 1 -23.39 -2.86 -26.30
N SER A 2 -22.28 -2.59 -26.94
CA SER A 2 -21.10 -1.96 -26.33
C SER A 2 -21.39 -0.48 -26.14
N THR A 3 -21.51 -0.02 -24.92
CA THR A 3 -21.50 1.41 -24.57
C THR A 3 -20.08 1.77 -24.12
N SER A 4 -19.30 2.23 -25.09
CA SER A 4 -18.04 2.92 -24.84
C SER A 4 -18.36 4.24 -24.10
N PHE A 5 -18.01 4.33 -22.81
CA PHE A 5 -17.96 5.59 -22.10
C PHE A 5 -16.68 6.34 -22.52
N VAL A 6 -16.81 7.17 -23.55
CA VAL A 6 -15.84 8.23 -23.84
C VAL A 6 -16.42 9.51 -23.28
N GLY A 7 -16.05 9.81 -22.06
CA GLY A 7 -16.32 11.07 -21.40
C GLY A 7 -15.02 11.61 -20.82
N THR A 8 -14.16 12.22 -21.66
CA THR A 8 -13.05 13.06 -21.17
C THR A 8 -13.64 14.29 -20.50
N THR A 9 -13.98 14.18 -19.22
CA THR A 9 -14.24 15.35 -18.40
C THR A 9 -12.89 16.07 -18.23
N ARG A 10 -12.69 17.15 -18.99
CA ARG A 10 -11.57 18.06 -18.73
C ARG A 10 -11.75 18.59 -17.32
N LEU A 11 -10.87 18.15 -16.41
CA LEU A 11 -10.77 18.74 -15.08
C LEU A 11 -10.51 20.25 -15.24
N THR A 12 -11.40 21.05 -14.70
CA THR A 12 -11.30 22.54 -14.72
C THR A 12 -10.38 23.08 -13.62
N HIS A 13 -9.70 22.18 -12.90
CA HIS A 13 -8.92 22.50 -11.69
C HIS A 13 -7.46 22.07 -11.85
N GLU A 14 -6.55 22.78 -11.19
CA GLU A 14 -5.15 22.36 -11.10
C GLU A 14 -5.05 21.01 -10.34
N PRO A 15 -4.46 19.98 -10.94
CA PRO A 15 -4.33 18.68 -10.29
C PRO A 15 -3.39 18.79 -9.07
N VAL A 16 -3.73 18.05 -8.01
CA VAL A 16 -2.96 18.02 -6.75
C VAL A 16 -1.76 17.10 -6.84
N LEU A 17 -1.90 16.01 -7.63
CA LEU A 17 -0.90 14.95 -7.76
C LEU A 17 -0.39 14.81 -9.20
N THR A 18 0.18 15.88 -9.77
CA THR A 18 0.82 15.82 -11.09
C THR A 18 2.12 15.03 -11.04
N GLU A 19 2.93 15.30 -10.03
CA GLU A 19 4.17 14.61 -9.74
C GLU A 19 4.17 14.21 -8.27
N GLY A 20 4.55 12.99 -7.94
CA GLY A 20 4.58 12.52 -6.58
C GLY A 20 4.96 11.04 -6.54
N LEU A 21 5.47 10.61 -5.41
CA LEU A 21 5.88 9.24 -5.16
C LEU A 21 5.13 8.69 -3.96
N HIS A 22 4.64 7.45 -4.07
CA HIS A 22 4.28 6.69 -2.88
C HIS A 22 5.51 6.50 -2.01
N ARG A 23 5.50 7.00 -0.77
CA ARG A 23 6.64 6.81 0.13
C ARG A 23 6.30 6.19 1.46
N THR A 24 5.15 6.49 2.03
CA THR A 24 4.87 6.07 3.40
C THR A 24 3.58 5.29 3.53
N VAL A 25 3.61 4.22 4.32
CA VAL A 25 2.45 3.40 4.64
C VAL A 25 2.28 3.32 6.16
N PRO A 26 1.54 4.23 6.77
CA PRO A 26 1.17 4.16 8.18
C PRO A 26 0.15 3.05 8.46
N LEU A 27 0.54 2.10 9.35
CA LEU A 27 -0.32 1.03 9.85
C LEU A 27 -0.66 1.26 11.33
N ARG A 28 -1.83 0.79 11.72
CA ARG A 28 -2.30 0.72 13.11
C ARG A 28 -2.35 -0.72 13.56
N CYS A 29 -1.89 -0.97 14.78
CA CYS A 29 -1.82 -2.29 15.38
C CYS A 29 -2.01 -2.20 16.89
N HIS A 30 -2.14 -3.35 17.56
CA HIS A 30 -2.29 -3.40 19.02
C HIS A 30 -0.96 -3.23 19.76
N ASP A 31 0.15 -3.63 19.13
CA ASP A 31 1.50 -3.47 19.67
C ASP A 31 2.47 -3.10 18.55
N ALA A 32 3.01 -1.87 18.61
CA ALA A 32 3.78 -1.31 17.51
C ALA A 32 5.16 -1.93 17.39
N ILE A 33 5.87 -2.16 18.51
CA ILE A 33 7.24 -2.70 18.45
C ILE A 33 7.26 -4.15 17.98
N THR A 34 6.35 -4.99 18.48
CA THR A 34 6.24 -6.39 18.06
C THR A 34 5.88 -6.49 16.59
N THR A 35 4.90 -5.69 16.15
CA THR A 35 4.48 -5.67 14.74
C THR A 35 5.60 -5.15 13.84
N ALA A 36 6.23 -4.03 14.18
CA ALA A 36 7.35 -3.48 13.42
C ALA A 36 8.52 -4.48 13.33
N SER A 37 8.89 -5.12 14.44
CA SER A 37 9.97 -6.12 14.46
C SER A 37 9.66 -7.32 13.56
N ARG A 38 8.41 -7.82 13.57
CA ARG A 38 8.00 -8.89 12.66
C ARG A 38 8.12 -8.47 11.19
N PHE A 39 7.65 -7.26 10.85
CA PHE A 39 7.74 -6.75 9.48
C PHE A 39 9.19 -6.49 9.07
N ALA A 40 10.04 -5.99 9.97
CA ALA A 40 11.46 -5.79 9.71
C ALA A 40 12.14 -7.09 9.28
N VAL A 41 11.92 -8.16 10.05
CA VAL A 41 12.46 -9.50 9.75
C VAL A 41 11.83 -10.09 8.50
N ALA A 42 10.50 -10.02 8.36
CA ALA A 42 9.77 -10.64 7.24
C ALA A 42 10.09 -10.02 5.88
N LEU A 43 10.37 -8.71 5.85
CA LEU A 43 10.59 -7.93 4.61
C LEU A 43 12.06 -7.50 4.42
N GLY A 44 12.94 -7.80 5.36
CA GLY A 44 14.32 -7.32 5.30
C GLY A 44 14.45 -5.80 5.36
N MET A 45 13.65 -5.17 6.24
CA MET A 45 13.65 -3.72 6.44
C MET A 45 14.36 -3.33 7.73
N GLN A 46 14.89 -2.12 7.79
CA GLN A 46 15.57 -1.59 8.95
C GLN A 46 14.67 -0.66 9.75
N MET A 47 14.71 -0.75 11.08
CA MET A 47 14.11 0.25 11.95
C MET A 47 15.02 1.48 11.98
N VAL A 48 14.52 2.61 11.50
CA VAL A 48 15.33 3.84 11.32
C VAL A 48 14.95 4.96 12.28
N ALA A 49 13.74 4.93 12.83
CA ALA A 49 13.29 5.96 13.78
C ALA A 49 12.19 5.43 14.69
N LYS A 50 12.02 6.07 15.83
CA LYS A 50 10.98 5.75 16.81
C LYS A 50 10.44 7.00 17.50
N SER A 51 9.20 6.92 17.98
CA SER A 51 8.60 7.86 18.91
C SER A 51 7.78 7.05 19.91
N ASP A 52 8.25 7.00 21.16
CA ASP A 52 7.70 6.19 22.24
C ASP A 52 7.86 6.88 23.60
N MET A 53 7.55 6.21 24.69
CA MET A 53 7.74 6.78 26.05
C MET A 53 9.17 7.23 26.30
N THR A 54 10.17 6.59 25.69
CA THR A 54 11.58 6.98 25.87
C THR A 54 11.93 8.28 25.14
N THR A 55 11.12 8.69 24.19
CA THR A 55 11.26 9.95 23.44
C THR A 55 10.26 11.02 23.88
N GLY A 56 9.49 10.76 24.95
CA GLY A 56 8.49 11.69 25.50
C GLY A 56 7.09 11.55 24.90
N ASN A 57 6.84 10.57 24.00
CA ASN A 57 5.52 10.28 23.49
C ASN A 57 4.77 9.35 24.47
N SER A 58 3.86 9.91 25.26
CA SER A 58 3.04 9.18 26.23
C SER A 58 1.65 8.79 25.73
N VAL A 59 1.33 9.05 24.45
CA VAL A 59 0.01 8.78 23.86
C VAL A 59 0.03 7.47 23.07
N TYR A 60 1.08 7.26 22.26
CA TYR A 60 1.21 6.06 21.42
C TYR A 60 2.68 5.75 21.14
N ALA A 61 3.00 4.49 20.90
CA ALA A 61 4.26 4.10 20.31
C ALA A 61 4.21 4.17 18.79
N SER A 62 5.29 4.56 18.15
CA SER A 62 5.42 4.59 16.70
C SER A 62 6.85 4.26 16.27
N TYR A 63 6.97 3.30 15.33
CA TYR A 63 8.25 2.83 14.81
C TYR A 63 8.26 2.90 13.29
N VAL A 64 9.37 3.36 12.74
CA VAL A 64 9.57 3.56 11.31
C VAL A 64 10.52 2.51 10.76
N LEU A 65 10.05 1.72 9.79
CA LEU A 65 10.87 0.80 9.02
C LEU A 65 11.14 1.37 7.63
N ARG A 66 12.36 1.15 7.12
CA ARG A 66 12.76 1.60 5.80
C ARG A 66 13.53 0.54 5.02
N SER A 67 13.24 0.47 3.72
CA SER A 67 14.07 -0.21 2.71
C SER A 67 14.06 0.65 1.44
N ASN A 68 15.18 1.29 1.12
CA ASN A 68 15.28 2.29 0.05
C ASN A 68 14.20 3.39 0.19
N ASP A 69 13.31 3.55 -0.80
CA ASP A 69 12.22 4.53 -0.78
C ASP A 69 10.93 4.00 -0.12
N LEU A 70 10.90 2.73 0.25
CA LEU A 70 9.77 2.13 0.96
C LEU A 70 9.86 2.45 2.45
N VAL A 71 8.81 3.06 3.00
CA VAL A 71 8.72 3.41 4.42
C VAL A 71 7.41 2.89 5.01
N PHE A 72 7.50 2.09 6.06
CA PHE A 72 6.37 1.70 6.90
C PHE A 72 6.43 2.41 8.25
N VAL A 73 5.27 2.84 8.76
CA VAL A 73 5.14 3.43 10.09
C VAL A 73 4.12 2.63 10.90
N PHE A 74 4.56 1.99 11.96
CA PHE A 74 3.69 1.20 12.84
C PHE A 74 3.37 1.98 14.10
N SER A 75 2.08 2.18 14.38
CA SER A 75 1.66 2.94 15.56
C SER A 75 0.62 2.18 16.36
N ALA A 76 0.77 2.20 17.69
CA ALA A 76 -0.14 1.58 18.65
C ALA A 76 -0.36 2.50 19.85
N PRO A 77 -1.61 2.69 20.32
CA PRO A 77 -1.90 3.50 21.49
C PRO A 77 -1.45 2.78 22.77
N TYR A 78 -1.03 3.54 23.77
CA TYR A 78 -0.76 2.98 25.09
C TYR A 78 -2.02 2.73 25.91
N GLY A 79 -3.13 3.38 25.59
CA GLY A 79 -4.42 3.28 26.25
C GLY A 79 -5.33 4.44 25.87
N GLY A 80 -6.51 4.49 26.47
CA GLY A 80 -7.39 5.67 26.45
C GLY A 80 -6.82 6.74 27.37
N GLY A 81 -7.21 8.01 27.17
CA GLY A 81 -6.90 9.09 28.11
C GLY A 81 -7.50 8.81 29.50
N ASN A 82 -6.92 9.38 30.54
CA ASN A 82 -7.52 9.36 31.87
C ASN A 82 -8.65 10.39 31.92
N GLU A 83 -9.79 10.01 32.46
CA GLU A 83 -10.95 10.92 32.63
C GLU A 83 -10.64 12.14 33.51
N ASP A 84 -9.59 12.05 34.32
CA ASP A 84 -9.16 13.11 35.25
C ASP A 84 -8.09 14.07 34.66
N GLU A 85 -7.70 13.91 33.39
CA GLU A 85 -6.68 14.77 32.77
C GLU A 85 -7.22 16.19 32.50
N THR A 86 -6.45 17.18 32.90
CA THR A 86 -6.75 18.58 32.60
C THR A 86 -6.50 18.89 31.11
N ALA A 87 -7.17 19.92 30.60
CA ALA A 87 -6.97 20.39 29.22
C ALA A 87 -5.51 20.77 28.93
N GLU A 88 -4.80 21.31 29.95
CA GLU A 88 -3.40 21.68 29.85
C GLU A 88 -2.50 20.46 29.70
N GLU A 89 -2.75 19.39 30.47
CA GLU A 89 -2.01 18.12 30.36
C GLU A 89 -2.22 17.45 29.00
N VAL A 90 -3.47 17.46 28.51
CA VAL A 90 -3.79 16.94 27.17
C VAL A 90 -3.05 17.72 26.08
N GLU A 91 -3.04 19.05 26.14
CA GLU A 91 -2.32 19.87 25.17
C GLU A 91 -0.80 19.68 25.26
N GLN A 92 -0.25 19.55 26.45
CA GLN A 92 1.17 19.23 26.66
C GLN A 92 1.52 17.86 26.06
N LYS A 93 0.68 16.83 26.23
CA LYS A 93 0.89 15.52 25.58
C LYS A 93 0.86 15.65 24.07
N ARG A 94 -0.12 16.37 23.52
CA ARG A 94 -0.24 16.62 22.07
C ARG A 94 0.95 17.36 21.49
N SER A 95 1.52 18.29 22.25
CA SER A 95 2.71 19.02 21.82
C SER A 95 3.96 18.13 21.71
N ASN A 96 3.96 16.94 22.31
CA ASN A 96 5.10 16.01 22.37
C ASN A 96 4.97 14.81 21.40
N ILE A 97 3.92 14.72 20.60
CA ILE A 97 3.72 13.61 19.66
C ILE A 97 3.96 14.03 18.21
N PRO A 98 4.43 13.12 17.33
CA PRO A 98 4.71 13.43 15.93
C PRO A 98 3.48 13.90 15.14
N HIS A 99 2.31 13.41 15.48
CA HIS A 99 1.06 13.68 14.79
C HIS A 99 0.02 14.15 15.82
N SER A 100 -0.09 15.45 15.99
CA SER A 100 -0.88 16.09 17.06
C SER A 100 -2.39 15.81 17.00
N ALA A 101 -2.91 15.40 15.84
CA ALA A 101 -4.31 15.01 15.68
C ALA A 101 -4.59 13.56 16.12
N TYR A 102 -3.55 12.76 16.41
CA TYR A 102 -3.74 11.41 16.92
C TYR A 102 -3.97 11.41 18.42
N ASP A 103 -5.00 10.72 18.86
CA ASP A 103 -5.30 10.47 20.24
C ASP A 103 -5.50 8.97 20.48
N GLY A 104 -5.32 8.54 21.72
CA GLY A 104 -5.40 7.12 22.09
C GLY A 104 -6.79 6.51 21.83
N GLU A 105 -7.86 7.27 22.03
CA GLU A 105 -9.22 6.77 21.86
C GLU A 105 -9.55 6.48 20.40
N SER A 106 -9.26 7.41 19.49
CA SER A 106 -9.49 7.22 18.05
C SER A 106 -8.65 6.07 17.50
N MET A 107 -7.40 5.91 18.02
CA MET A 107 -6.54 4.78 17.66
C MET A 107 -7.11 3.45 18.14
N ILE A 108 -7.63 3.37 19.36
CA ILE A 108 -8.29 2.18 19.93
C ILE A 108 -9.53 1.83 19.11
N LYS A 109 -10.37 2.81 18.78
CA LYS A 109 -11.56 2.61 17.93
C LYS A 109 -11.18 2.01 16.57
N PHE A 110 -10.14 2.56 15.93
CA PHE A 110 -9.66 2.06 14.64
C PHE A 110 -9.19 0.61 14.73
N ILE A 111 -8.29 0.28 15.68
CA ILE A 111 -7.73 -1.08 15.80
C ILE A 111 -8.76 -2.10 16.27
N THR A 112 -9.71 -1.70 17.09
CA THR A 112 -10.85 -2.55 17.50
C THR A 112 -11.74 -2.89 16.31
N LYS A 113 -11.99 -1.91 15.45
CA LYS A 113 -12.81 -2.06 14.24
C LYS A 113 -12.09 -2.91 13.19
N HIS A 114 -10.85 -2.59 12.86
CA HIS A 114 -10.13 -3.14 11.70
C HIS A 114 -9.07 -4.19 12.03
N GLY A 115 -8.56 -4.25 13.26
CA GLY A 115 -7.37 -5.02 13.61
C GLY A 115 -6.09 -4.36 13.11
N LEU A 116 -5.12 -5.17 12.64
CA LEU A 116 -3.97 -4.68 11.91
C LEU A 116 -4.43 -4.18 10.54
N ALA A 117 -4.33 -2.88 10.30
CA ALA A 117 -4.79 -2.27 9.06
C ALA A 117 -3.98 -1.02 8.69
N VAL A 118 -3.99 -0.67 7.41
CA VAL A 118 -3.39 0.56 6.90
C VAL A 118 -4.30 1.73 7.23
N LYS A 119 -3.74 2.73 7.93
CA LYS A 119 -4.46 3.97 8.25
C LYS A 119 -4.30 5.03 7.19
N ALA A 120 -3.15 5.08 6.53
CA ALA A 120 -2.89 6.10 5.52
C ALA A 120 -2.04 5.56 4.37
N VAL A 121 -2.26 6.14 3.19
CA VAL A 121 -1.35 6.03 2.03
C VAL A 121 -0.66 7.38 1.90
N GLY A 122 0.66 7.41 2.07
CA GLY A 122 1.45 8.63 2.07
C GLY A 122 2.04 8.94 0.70
N VAL A 123 1.87 10.16 0.27
CA VAL A 123 2.36 10.70 -0.99
C VAL A 123 3.24 11.91 -0.72
N VAL A 124 4.40 11.97 -1.34
CA VAL A 124 5.26 13.16 -1.27
C VAL A 124 4.79 14.19 -2.28
N VAL A 125 4.66 15.42 -1.81
CA VAL A 125 4.25 16.59 -2.59
C VAL A 125 5.18 17.76 -2.25
N ASP A 126 5.22 18.79 -3.07
CA ASP A 126 6.04 19.99 -2.83
C ASP A 126 5.68 20.65 -1.49
N ASP A 127 4.40 20.89 -1.27
CA ASP A 127 3.86 21.47 -0.03
C ASP A 127 2.55 20.77 0.38
N ALA A 128 2.58 20.07 1.53
CA ALA A 128 1.44 19.33 2.05
C ALA A 128 0.25 20.22 2.40
N ARG A 129 0.47 21.47 2.82
CA ARG A 129 -0.59 22.42 3.16
C ARG A 129 -1.31 22.91 1.91
N ASP A 130 -0.55 23.20 0.85
CA ASP A 130 -1.12 23.60 -0.44
C ASP A 130 -1.89 22.44 -1.09
N ALA A 131 -1.33 21.23 -1.06
CA ALA A 131 -2.01 20.03 -1.51
C ALA A 131 -3.34 19.78 -0.78
N HIS A 132 -3.36 19.94 0.55
CA HIS A 132 -4.58 19.84 1.36
C HIS A 132 -5.61 20.91 0.96
N ARG A 133 -5.19 22.17 0.87
CA ARG A 133 -6.07 23.28 0.48
C ARG A 133 -6.70 23.04 -0.89
N LYS A 134 -5.90 22.62 -1.88
CA LYS A 134 -6.36 22.28 -3.24
C LYS A 134 -7.31 21.10 -3.24
N SER A 135 -6.97 20.03 -2.48
CA SER A 135 -7.84 18.85 -2.37
C SER A 135 -9.22 19.20 -1.81
N LEU A 136 -9.30 20.00 -0.74
CA LEU A 136 -10.57 20.46 -0.17
C LEU A 136 -11.36 21.32 -1.15
N ALA A 137 -10.70 22.22 -1.88
CA ALA A 137 -11.34 23.02 -2.92
C ALA A 137 -11.93 22.18 -4.07
N ASN A 138 -11.37 20.98 -4.29
CA ASN A 138 -11.79 20.01 -5.29
C ASN A 138 -12.70 18.88 -4.71
N GLY A 139 -13.27 19.10 -3.53
CA GLY A 139 -14.28 18.20 -2.95
C GLY A 139 -13.76 17.10 -2.05
N ALA A 140 -12.48 17.10 -1.67
CA ALA A 140 -11.99 16.19 -0.64
C ALA A 140 -12.69 16.45 0.70
N ARG A 141 -12.88 15.38 1.47
CA ARG A 141 -13.38 15.46 2.83
C ARG A 141 -12.23 15.59 3.81
N HIS A 142 -12.41 16.40 4.85
CA HIS A 142 -11.44 16.48 5.95
C HIS A 142 -11.26 15.12 6.62
N ALA A 143 -10.01 14.75 6.90
CA ALA A 143 -9.75 13.59 7.72
C ALA A 143 -10.34 13.79 9.12
N THR A 144 -11.17 12.85 9.55
CA THR A 144 -11.79 12.89 10.87
C THR A 144 -10.86 12.29 11.91
N TYR A 145 -10.54 13.08 12.95
CA TYR A 145 -9.83 12.65 14.14
C TYR A 145 -10.78 12.78 15.33
N GLY A 146 -10.75 11.87 16.26
CA GLY A 146 -11.78 11.68 17.30
C GLY A 146 -12.27 12.90 18.08
N THR A 147 -11.51 14.01 18.10
CA THR A 147 -11.87 15.22 18.86
C THR A 147 -11.66 16.53 18.10
N GLY A 148 -11.30 16.49 16.83
CA GLY A 148 -11.00 17.69 16.02
C GLY A 148 -11.92 17.84 14.82
N ASP A 149 -12.17 19.07 14.43
CA ASP A 149 -12.97 19.42 13.25
C ASP A 149 -12.23 19.19 11.91
N GLY A 150 -11.05 18.56 11.95
CA GLY A 150 -10.24 18.28 10.77
C GLY A 150 -9.63 19.50 10.07
N THR A 151 -9.86 20.69 10.59
CA THR A 151 -9.42 21.96 9.94
C THR A 151 -7.95 22.28 10.20
N LYS A 152 -7.34 21.70 11.23
CA LYS A 152 -5.92 21.92 11.56
C LYS A 152 -5.05 20.84 10.94
N PRO A 153 -3.95 21.21 10.27
CA PRO A 153 -2.99 20.22 9.80
C PRO A 153 -2.39 19.45 11.01
N PRO A 154 -2.24 18.13 10.88
CA PRO A 154 -1.82 17.27 12.00
C PRO A 154 -0.37 17.47 12.46
N ALA A 155 0.49 18.00 11.58
CA ALA A 155 1.87 18.36 11.88
C ALA A 155 2.40 19.32 10.80
N GLU A 156 3.54 19.95 11.07
CA GLU A 156 4.25 20.74 10.07
C GLU A 156 4.74 19.82 8.94
N GLY A 157 4.44 20.18 7.70
CA GLY A 157 4.80 19.40 6.51
C GLY A 157 3.99 18.14 6.29
N ILE A 158 2.87 17.95 7.02
CA ILE A 158 1.93 16.85 6.82
C ILE A 158 0.50 17.37 6.80
N SER A 159 -0.31 16.80 5.91
CA SER A 159 -1.76 16.99 5.91
C SER A 159 -2.48 15.71 5.46
N GLU A 160 -3.76 15.60 5.76
CA GLU A 160 -4.55 14.41 5.46
C GLU A 160 -5.95 14.77 4.99
N VAL A 161 -6.44 13.99 4.02
CA VAL A 161 -7.84 13.99 3.58
C VAL A 161 -8.37 12.55 3.59
N GLU A 162 -9.69 12.38 3.68
CA GLU A 162 -10.29 11.05 3.56
C GLU A 162 -9.98 10.46 2.18
N LEU A 163 -9.69 9.16 2.13
CA LEU A 163 -9.50 8.42 0.88
C LEU A 163 -10.69 7.49 0.63
N TYR A 164 -10.86 6.47 1.43
CA TYR A 164 -12.05 5.60 1.47
C TYR A 164 -12.15 4.94 2.85
N GLY A 165 -13.37 4.78 3.35
CA GLY A 165 -13.61 4.25 4.70
C GLY A 165 -12.86 5.07 5.76
N ASP A 166 -12.10 4.37 6.61
CA ASP A 166 -11.29 5.01 7.64
C ASP A 166 -9.82 5.23 7.21
N VAL A 167 -9.51 5.01 5.92
CA VAL A 167 -8.19 5.25 5.33
C VAL A 167 -8.09 6.70 4.83
N VAL A 168 -6.96 7.32 5.07
CA VAL A 168 -6.67 8.69 4.61
C VAL A 168 -5.56 8.72 3.57
N MET A 169 -5.59 9.68 2.68
CA MET A 169 -4.44 10.08 1.88
C MET A 169 -3.64 11.10 2.69
N ARG A 170 -2.36 10.82 2.88
CA ARG A 170 -1.43 11.68 3.63
C ARG A 170 -0.49 12.37 2.66
N PHE A 171 -0.55 13.69 2.60
CA PHE A 171 0.43 14.49 1.90
C PHE A 171 1.62 14.77 2.82
N VAL A 172 2.83 14.57 2.32
CA VAL A 172 4.09 14.81 3.04
C VAL A 172 4.91 15.78 2.20
N SER A 173 5.27 16.93 2.76
CA SER A 173 6.09 17.91 2.05
C SER A 173 7.48 17.33 1.74
N GLU A 174 8.02 17.64 0.57
CA GLU A 174 9.34 17.20 0.14
C GLU A 174 10.43 17.60 1.14
N SER A 175 10.35 18.78 1.74
CA SER A 175 11.26 19.25 2.79
C SER A 175 11.32 18.31 4.01
N VAL A 176 10.24 17.62 4.32
CA VAL A 176 10.17 16.62 5.40
C VAL A 176 10.67 15.26 4.92
N ALA A 177 10.38 14.91 3.66
CA ALA A 177 10.79 13.65 3.06
C ALA A 177 12.29 13.58 2.73
N ALA A 178 12.91 14.71 2.40
CA ALA A 178 14.31 14.82 1.99
C ALA A 178 15.33 14.61 3.12
N ASN A 179 14.92 14.71 4.38
CA ASN A 179 15.80 14.55 5.55
C ASN A 179 16.24 13.10 5.80
N GLY A 180 16.70 12.37 4.81
CA GLY A 180 17.45 11.10 4.82
C GLY A 180 16.98 9.97 5.76
N ALA A 181 16.63 10.28 6.97
CA ALA A 181 15.81 9.49 7.86
C ALA A 181 14.42 10.11 7.79
N PHE A 182 13.38 9.35 7.37
CA PHE A 182 12.00 9.81 7.49
C PHE A 182 11.81 10.39 8.91
N CYS A 183 11.92 11.70 9.03
CA CYS A 183 11.83 12.37 10.31
C CYS A 183 10.68 13.36 10.27
N LEU A 184 9.50 12.84 10.60
CA LEU A 184 8.52 13.71 11.24
C LEU A 184 9.16 14.31 12.50
N PRO A 185 8.83 15.55 12.85
CA PRO A 185 9.22 16.11 14.13
C PRO A 185 8.90 15.12 15.26
N ARG A 186 9.78 15.03 16.26
CA ARG A 186 9.62 14.18 17.46
C ARG A 186 9.74 12.67 17.23
N TYR A 187 10.36 12.26 16.12
CA TYR A 187 10.99 10.95 16.03
C TYR A 187 12.46 11.06 16.37
N GLU A 188 12.97 10.11 17.11
CA GLU A 188 14.40 9.91 17.33
C GLU A 188 14.93 8.86 16.35
N VAL A 189 16.09 9.15 15.76
CA VAL A 189 16.78 8.21 14.90
C VAL A 189 17.25 7.00 15.72
N VAL A 190 16.92 5.81 15.28
CA VAL A 190 17.45 4.57 15.84
C VAL A 190 18.83 4.35 15.23
N PRO A 191 19.90 4.25 16.07
CA PRO A 191 21.23 3.92 15.56
C PRO A 191 21.20 2.59 14.79
N VAL A 192 21.89 2.54 13.66
CA VAL A 192 22.13 1.26 12.97
C VAL A 192 22.90 0.36 13.93
N GLU A 193 22.49 -0.92 14.02
CA GLU A 193 23.05 -1.96 14.88
C GLU A 193 24.59 -1.93 14.98
N PRO A 194 25.19 -2.41 16.09
CA PRO A 194 26.62 -2.35 16.33
C PRO A 194 27.43 -2.94 15.18
N ALA A 195 28.61 -2.36 14.93
CA ALA A 195 29.55 -2.80 13.91
C ALA A 195 29.77 -4.33 13.95
N GLY A 196 29.32 -5.02 12.90
CA GLY A 196 29.47 -6.48 12.74
C GLY A 196 28.22 -7.27 12.38
N SER A 197 27.03 -6.67 12.48
CA SER A 197 25.81 -7.28 11.91
C SER A 197 25.51 -6.66 10.55
N GLU A 198 25.47 -7.47 9.50
CA GLU A 198 24.98 -7.02 8.20
C GLU A 198 23.47 -6.70 8.35
N PRO A 199 23.04 -5.49 7.96
CA PRO A 199 21.65 -5.12 8.04
C PRO A 199 20.82 -6.01 7.13
N LEU A 200 19.64 -6.42 7.60
CA LEU A 200 18.70 -7.16 6.77
C LEU A 200 18.35 -6.33 5.54
N CYS A 201 18.52 -6.93 4.35
CA CYS A 201 18.17 -6.30 3.08
C CYS A 201 17.70 -7.37 2.09
N TYR A 202 16.42 -7.33 1.73
CA TYR A 202 15.85 -8.25 0.73
C TYR A 202 15.62 -7.58 -0.62
N GLY A 203 16.06 -6.32 -0.79
CA GLY A 203 16.05 -5.63 -2.07
C GLY A 203 14.75 -4.91 -2.42
N LEU A 204 13.83 -4.72 -1.45
CA LEU A 204 12.63 -3.92 -1.68
C LEU A 204 12.99 -2.46 -1.95
N ARG A 205 12.40 -1.86 -2.99
CA ARG A 205 12.73 -0.53 -3.49
C ARG A 205 11.73 0.54 -3.05
N ARG A 206 10.48 0.34 -3.37
CA ARG A 206 9.41 1.33 -3.15
C ARG A 206 8.04 0.64 -3.11
N LEU A 207 7.03 1.38 -2.69
CA LEU A 207 5.64 1.01 -2.95
C LEU A 207 5.38 1.16 -4.46
N ASP A 208 4.87 0.12 -5.09
CA ASP A 208 4.45 0.14 -6.49
C ASP A 208 3.01 0.65 -6.61
N HIS A 209 2.08 -0.02 -5.93
CA HIS A 209 0.70 0.38 -5.86
C HIS A 209 0.04 -0.02 -4.53
N ALA A 210 -1.11 0.61 -4.23
CA ALA A 210 -1.87 0.38 -3.02
C ALA A 210 -3.35 0.15 -3.38
N VAL A 211 -3.88 -1.02 -3.08
CA VAL A 211 -5.20 -1.47 -3.53
C VAL A 211 -6.24 -1.32 -2.44
N GLY A 212 -7.33 -0.60 -2.75
CA GLY A 212 -8.47 -0.42 -1.87
C GLY A 212 -9.65 -1.31 -2.24
N ASN A 213 -10.38 -1.79 -1.23
CA ASN A 213 -11.68 -2.44 -1.40
C ASN A 213 -12.78 -1.52 -0.88
N VAL A 214 -13.80 -1.30 -1.69
CA VAL A 214 -14.91 -0.38 -1.41
C VAL A 214 -16.25 -1.02 -1.69
N HIS A 215 -17.33 -0.37 -1.27
CA HIS A 215 -18.70 -0.84 -1.56
C HIS A 215 -19.16 -0.42 -2.97
N ASP A 216 -18.76 0.78 -3.41
CA ASP A 216 -19.12 1.39 -4.69
C ASP A 216 -17.86 1.91 -5.37
N LEU A 217 -17.53 1.29 -6.51
CA LEU A 217 -16.32 1.60 -7.29
C LEU A 217 -16.41 2.98 -7.92
N LEU A 218 -17.51 3.25 -8.62
CA LEU A 218 -17.65 4.47 -9.43
C LEU A 218 -17.70 5.72 -8.54
N GLU A 219 -18.47 5.69 -7.46
CA GLU A 219 -18.52 6.80 -6.50
C GLU A 219 -17.14 7.08 -5.90
N THR A 220 -16.39 6.02 -5.56
CA THR A 220 -15.05 6.17 -4.97
C THR A 220 -14.03 6.70 -5.96
N VAL A 221 -14.05 6.19 -7.19
CA VAL A 221 -13.15 6.61 -8.28
C VAL A 221 -13.40 8.06 -8.64
N ASP A 222 -14.67 8.45 -8.83
CA ASP A 222 -15.04 9.84 -9.10
C ASP A 222 -14.57 10.78 -7.97
N TYR A 223 -14.80 10.38 -6.72
CA TYR A 223 -14.34 11.16 -5.56
C TYR A 223 -12.83 11.36 -5.56
N ILE A 224 -12.04 10.27 -5.72
CA ILE A 224 -10.57 10.34 -5.70
C ILE A 224 -10.06 11.15 -6.90
N SER A 225 -10.56 10.92 -8.10
CA SER A 225 -10.16 11.62 -9.31
C SER A 225 -10.42 13.13 -9.20
N ASN A 226 -11.57 13.51 -8.65
CA ASN A 226 -11.92 14.93 -8.50
C ASN A 226 -10.93 15.68 -7.60
N PHE A 227 -10.55 15.14 -6.45
CA PHE A 227 -9.69 15.90 -5.55
C PHE A 227 -8.19 15.74 -5.82
N THR A 228 -7.77 14.64 -6.48
CA THR A 228 -6.35 14.39 -6.77
C THR A 228 -5.93 14.88 -8.14
N GLY A 229 -6.84 14.88 -9.12
CA GLY A 229 -6.53 15.04 -10.54
C GLY A 229 -5.98 13.77 -11.19
N MET A 230 -6.04 12.61 -10.52
CA MET A 230 -5.65 11.33 -11.11
C MET A 230 -6.63 10.94 -12.21
N HIS A 231 -6.12 10.21 -13.21
CA HIS A 231 -6.89 9.70 -14.33
C HIS A 231 -7.05 8.18 -14.25
N GLU A 232 -8.05 7.66 -14.96
CA GLU A 232 -8.22 6.24 -15.13
C GLU A 232 -7.08 5.67 -15.99
N PHE A 233 -6.39 4.69 -15.45
CA PHE A 233 -5.23 4.04 -16.08
C PHE A 233 -5.61 2.68 -16.69
N ALA A 234 -6.38 1.88 -15.95
CA ALA A 234 -6.85 0.56 -16.38
C ALA A 234 -8.17 0.21 -15.72
N GLU A 235 -9.00 -0.55 -16.43
CA GLU A 235 -10.26 -1.09 -15.95
C GLU A 235 -10.28 -2.62 -16.11
N PHE A 236 -10.83 -3.31 -15.11
CA PHE A 236 -11.03 -4.76 -15.12
C PHE A 236 -12.46 -5.07 -14.67
N THR A 237 -13.19 -5.75 -15.52
CA THR A 237 -14.55 -6.22 -15.20
C THR A 237 -14.52 -7.65 -14.65
N ALA A 238 -15.61 -8.07 -14.01
CA ALA A 238 -15.76 -9.44 -13.55
C ALA A 238 -15.65 -10.48 -14.68
N GLU A 239 -15.96 -10.11 -15.91
CA GLU A 239 -15.79 -10.97 -17.10
C GLU A 239 -14.31 -11.15 -17.44
N ASP A 240 -13.49 -10.12 -17.20
CA ASP A 240 -12.06 -10.14 -17.46
C ASP A 240 -11.26 -10.93 -16.43
N VAL A 241 -11.62 -10.81 -15.16
CA VAL A 241 -10.76 -11.22 -14.04
C VAL A 241 -11.41 -12.23 -13.07
N GLY A 242 -12.73 -12.45 -13.22
CA GLY A 242 -13.47 -13.38 -12.35
C GLY A 242 -13.12 -14.84 -12.59
N THR A 243 -13.50 -15.66 -11.63
CA THR A 243 -13.62 -17.13 -11.79
C THR A 243 -15.07 -17.46 -12.15
N VAL A 244 -15.34 -18.73 -12.46
CA VAL A 244 -16.73 -19.22 -12.62
C VAL A 244 -17.55 -19.12 -11.33
N ASP A 245 -16.89 -18.93 -10.20
CA ASP A 245 -17.50 -18.94 -8.87
C ASP A 245 -17.66 -17.53 -8.27
N SER A 246 -16.70 -16.62 -8.49
CA SER A 246 -16.74 -15.26 -7.92
C SER A 246 -16.01 -14.24 -8.82
N GLY A 247 -16.20 -12.94 -8.58
CA GLY A 247 -15.57 -11.86 -9.33
C GLY A 247 -15.48 -10.55 -8.57
N LEU A 248 -14.86 -9.56 -9.18
CA LEU A 248 -14.81 -8.16 -8.77
C LEU A 248 -14.86 -7.26 -10.00
N ASN A 249 -15.20 -6.00 -9.80
CA ASN A 249 -14.84 -4.94 -10.73
C ASN A 249 -13.71 -4.12 -10.12
N SER A 250 -12.81 -3.63 -10.95
CA SER A 250 -11.64 -2.86 -10.51
C SER A 250 -11.32 -1.76 -11.50
N MET A 251 -10.88 -0.63 -10.95
CA MET A 251 -10.34 0.48 -11.74
C MET A 251 -9.05 0.97 -11.10
N VAL A 252 -8.05 1.25 -11.92
CA VAL A 252 -6.77 1.78 -11.47
C VAL A 252 -6.73 3.27 -11.78
N LEU A 253 -6.49 4.07 -10.75
CA LEU A 253 -6.20 5.49 -10.89
C LEU A 253 -4.70 5.72 -10.89
N ALA A 254 -4.20 6.59 -11.76
CA ALA A 254 -2.80 6.97 -11.87
C ALA A 254 -2.63 8.48 -11.87
N ASN A 255 -1.52 8.96 -11.30
CA ASN A 255 -1.05 10.33 -11.57
C ASN A 255 -0.32 10.39 -12.93
N ASN A 256 0.01 11.60 -13.40
CA ASN A 256 0.61 11.77 -14.73
C ASN A 256 1.95 11.04 -14.94
N SER A 257 2.72 10.87 -13.87
CA SER A 257 3.99 10.13 -13.93
C SER A 257 3.82 8.61 -13.78
N GLU A 258 2.61 8.13 -13.45
CA GLU A 258 2.27 6.74 -13.12
C GLU A 258 3.01 6.16 -11.90
N TYR A 259 3.72 7.01 -11.13
CA TYR A 259 4.39 6.59 -9.90
C TYR A 259 3.44 6.43 -8.72
N ILE A 260 2.24 7.00 -8.79
CA ILE A 260 1.16 6.79 -7.82
C ILE A 260 0.05 6.02 -8.53
N LEU A 261 -0.12 4.77 -8.15
CA LEU A 261 -1.10 3.86 -8.69
C LEU A 261 -2.04 3.40 -7.56
N LEU A 262 -3.34 3.63 -7.73
CA LEU A 262 -4.37 3.30 -6.76
C LEU A 262 -5.47 2.44 -7.42
N PRO A 263 -5.30 1.12 -7.48
CA PRO A 263 -6.39 0.22 -7.82
C PRO A 263 -7.48 0.25 -6.75
N VAL A 264 -8.73 0.29 -7.18
CA VAL A 264 -9.92 0.25 -6.31
C VAL A 264 -10.82 -0.88 -6.79
N ASN A 265 -11.28 -1.72 -5.88
CA ASN A 265 -12.10 -2.88 -6.18
C ASN A 265 -13.47 -2.79 -5.50
N GLU A 266 -14.50 -3.26 -6.17
CA GLU A 266 -15.81 -3.52 -5.59
C GLU A 266 -16.22 -4.99 -5.74
N PRO A 267 -17.10 -5.51 -4.87
CA PRO A 267 -17.58 -6.89 -4.99
C PRO A 267 -18.60 -7.03 -6.13
N THR A 268 -18.61 -8.19 -6.76
CA THR A 268 -19.73 -8.61 -7.62
C THR A 268 -20.71 -9.48 -6.85
N PHE A 269 -21.98 -9.40 -7.20
CA PHE A 269 -23.08 -10.14 -6.55
C PHE A 269 -23.75 -11.10 -7.55
N GLY A 270 -24.51 -12.06 -7.02
CA GLY A 270 -25.24 -13.03 -7.86
C GLY A 270 -24.37 -14.17 -8.39
N THR A 271 -23.14 -14.29 -7.99
CA THR A 271 -22.22 -15.39 -8.31
C THR A 271 -22.44 -16.59 -7.37
N LYS A 272 -21.92 -17.79 -7.73
CA LYS A 272 -22.08 -19.01 -6.92
C LYS A 272 -21.47 -18.91 -5.53
N ARG A 273 -20.44 -18.08 -5.39
CA ARG A 273 -19.74 -17.83 -4.14
C ARG A 273 -19.75 -16.33 -3.84
N LYS A 274 -19.67 -16.01 -2.54
CA LYS A 274 -19.42 -14.65 -2.10
C LYS A 274 -18.10 -14.15 -2.69
N SER A 275 -18.11 -12.91 -3.23
CA SER A 275 -16.90 -12.25 -3.68
C SER A 275 -15.88 -12.11 -2.55
N GLN A 276 -14.62 -12.35 -2.83
CA GLN A 276 -13.53 -12.11 -1.86
C GLN A 276 -13.49 -10.64 -1.39
N ILE A 277 -13.91 -9.71 -2.23
CA ILE A 277 -14.00 -8.29 -1.85
C ILE A 277 -15.10 -8.11 -0.80
N GLN A 278 -16.24 -8.79 -0.94
CA GLN A 278 -17.30 -8.77 0.07
C GLN A 278 -16.82 -9.40 1.39
N THR A 279 -16.10 -10.53 1.33
CA THR A 279 -15.48 -11.14 2.52
C THR A 279 -14.54 -10.15 3.22
N TYR A 280 -13.68 -9.46 2.45
CA TYR A 280 -12.81 -8.43 2.99
C TYR A 280 -13.60 -7.33 3.71
N LEU A 281 -14.62 -6.74 3.06
CA LEU A 281 -15.43 -5.65 3.61
C LEU A 281 -16.10 -6.04 4.92
N GLU A 282 -16.60 -7.27 5.03
CA GLU A 282 -17.19 -7.81 6.26
C GLU A 282 -16.15 -7.99 7.37
N GLN A 283 -14.99 -8.54 7.07
CA GLN A 283 -13.93 -8.80 8.05
C GLN A 283 -13.19 -7.54 8.47
N ASN A 284 -13.01 -6.60 7.56
CA ASN A 284 -12.44 -5.27 7.84
C ASN A 284 -13.45 -4.33 8.51
N LYS A 285 -14.75 -4.70 8.53
CA LYS A 285 -15.85 -3.82 9.01
C LYS A 285 -16.00 -2.55 8.20
N GLY A 286 -15.89 -2.64 6.88
CA GLY A 286 -16.05 -1.56 5.92
C GLY A 286 -14.91 -1.43 4.92
N PRO A 287 -14.92 -0.40 4.07
CA PRO A 287 -13.87 -0.13 3.10
C PRO A 287 -12.49 0.00 3.75
N GLY A 288 -11.46 -0.38 3.01
CA GLY A 288 -10.09 -0.30 3.51
C GLY A 288 -9.07 -0.78 2.49
N LEU A 289 -7.79 -0.71 2.84
CA LEU A 289 -6.71 -1.12 1.99
C LEU A 289 -6.54 -2.65 2.04
N GLN A 290 -6.64 -3.28 0.87
CA GLN A 290 -6.56 -4.73 0.71
C GLN A 290 -5.11 -5.22 0.66
N HIS A 291 -4.28 -4.64 -0.22
CA HIS A 291 -2.88 -5.02 -0.31
C HIS A 291 -1.95 -3.88 -0.74
N LEU A 292 -0.69 -4.10 -0.48
CA LEU A 292 0.42 -3.24 -0.85
C LEU A 292 1.35 -4.02 -1.76
N ALA A 293 1.56 -3.54 -2.96
CA ALA A 293 2.54 -4.09 -3.89
C ALA A 293 3.90 -3.42 -3.68
N LEU A 294 4.90 -4.23 -3.34
CA LEU A 294 6.24 -3.79 -3.03
C LEU A 294 7.18 -4.15 -4.18
N LYS A 295 7.75 -3.12 -4.82
CA LYS A 295 8.67 -3.31 -5.95
C LYS A 295 10.02 -3.81 -5.50
N THR A 296 10.57 -4.76 -6.24
CA THR A 296 11.98 -5.18 -6.19
C THR A 296 12.59 -5.21 -7.59
N ASP A 297 13.92 -5.14 -7.67
CA ASP A 297 14.65 -5.30 -8.94
C ASP A 297 15.05 -6.77 -9.19
N ASN A 298 14.92 -7.64 -8.17
CA ASN A 298 15.19 -9.08 -8.29
C ASN A 298 14.23 -9.86 -7.40
N ILE A 299 13.07 -10.21 -7.94
CA ILE A 299 12.02 -10.92 -7.21
C ILE A 299 12.46 -12.32 -6.78
N PHE A 300 13.32 -13.00 -7.55
CA PHE A 300 13.80 -14.34 -7.25
C PHE A 300 14.62 -14.34 -5.95
N ASP A 301 15.58 -13.42 -5.82
CA ASP A 301 16.37 -13.26 -4.60
C ASP A 301 15.53 -12.79 -3.41
N THR A 302 14.69 -11.78 -3.62
CA THR A 302 13.81 -11.24 -2.58
C THR A 302 12.89 -12.33 -2.01
N VAL A 303 12.18 -13.06 -2.85
CA VAL A 303 11.23 -14.10 -2.41
C VAL A 303 11.94 -15.29 -1.79
N ARG A 304 13.13 -15.66 -2.30
CA ARG A 304 13.96 -16.72 -1.71
C ARG A 304 14.37 -16.38 -0.27
N LYS A 305 14.81 -15.13 -0.02
CA LYS A 305 15.14 -14.63 1.31
C LYS A 305 13.92 -14.59 2.23
N MET A 306 12.77 -14.12 1.74
CA MET A 306 11.53 -14.10 2.52
C MET A 306 11.05 -15.52 2.87
N ARG A 307 11.10 -16.48 1.93
CA ARG A 307 10.68 -17.88 2.16
C ARG A 307 11.59 -18.62 3.12
N ALA A 308 12.89 -18.27 3.18
CA ALA A 308 13.84 -18.90 4.09
C ALA A 308 13.45 -18.77 5.57
N LEU A 309 12.71 -17.74 5.93
CA LEU A 309 12.22 -17.53 7.29
C LEU A 309 10.97 -18.36 7.62
N GLY A 310 10.05 -18.52 6.66
CA GLY A 310 8.75 -19.14 6.91
C GLY A 310 7.91 -18.43 7.97
N GLY A 311 6.61 -18.73 8.02
CA GLY A 311 5.66 -18.06 8.92
C GLY A 311 5.96 -18.24 10.41
N PHE A 312 6.42 -19.40 10.83
CA PHE A 312 6.72 -19.70 12.25
C PHE A 312 8.03 -19.08 12.77
N ARG A 313 8.88 -18.57 11.89
CA ARG A 313 10.14 -17.89 12.26
C ARG A 313 10.03 -16.36 12.14
N GLY A 314 8.81 -15.81 12.11
CA GLY A 314 8.56 -14.38 11.99
C GLY A 314 8.37 -13.86 10.57
N GLY A 315 8.56 -14.71 9.53
CA GLY A 315 8.28 -14.36 8.14
C GLY A 315 6.79 -14.31 7.81
N PHE A 316 6.48 -13.96 6.57
CA PHE A 316 5.13 -14.07 6.02
C PHE A 316 4.98 -15.35 5.21
N GLU A 317 3.82 -15.98 5.28
CA GLU A 317 3.47 -17.09 4.43
C GLU A 317 2.95 -16.57 3.09
N PHE A 318 3.37 -17.23 2.00
CA PHE A 318 2.85 -16.94 0.67
C PHE A 318 1.60 -17.74 0.36
N GLN A 319 0.78 -17.26 -0.56
CA GLN A 319 -0.31 -18.02 -1.17
C GLN A 319 0.25 -19.29 -1.81
N LYS A 320 -0.62 -20.28 -1.99
CA LYS A 320 -0.23 -21.52 -2.68
C LYS A 320 0.20 -21.20 -4.11
N PRO A 321 1.22 -21.91 -4.63
CA PRO A 321 1.58 -21.83 -6.04
C PRO A 321 0.37 -22.08 -6.95
N ALA A 322 0.42 -21.53 -8.15
CA ALA A 322 -0.53 -21.84 -9.21
C ALA A 322 -0.52 -23.34 -9.57
N SER A 323 -1.46 -23.75 -10.40
CA SER A 323 -1.53 -25.15 -10.86
C SER A 323 -0.33 -25.53 -11.73
N GLU A 324 0.04 -26.79 -11.77
CA GLU A 324 1.08 -27.31 -12.70
C GLU A 324 0.75 -26.95 -14.16
N GLY A 325 -0.53 -26.94 -14.53
CA GLY A 325 -0.99 -26.50 -15.86
C GLY A 325 -0.62 -25.04 -16.15
N TYR A 326 -0.72 -24.16 -15.16
CA TYR A 326 -0.33 -22.76 -15.30
C TYR A 326 1.15 -22.63 -15.70
N TYR A 327 2.06 -23.30 -14.99
CA TYR A 327 3.50 -23.21 -15.27
C TYR A 327 3.89 -23.88 -16.58
N ARG A 328 3.29 -25.02 -16.90
CA ARG A 328 3.51 -25.70 -18.18
C ARG A 328 3.15 -24.83 -19.38
N ASP A 329 2.03 -24.13 -19.28
CA ASP A 329 1.47 -23.33 -20.40
C ASP A 329 2.02 -21.89 -20.42
N LEU A 330 2.75 -21.49 -19.37
CA LEU A 330 3.28 -20.14 -19.17
C LEU A 330 4.17 -19.63 -20.33
N PRO A 331 5.17 -20.40 -20.84
CA PRO A 331 6.00 -19.89 -21.94
C PRO A 331 5.20 -19.62 -23.23
N GLY A 332 4.13 -20.39 -23.48
CA GLY A 332 3.23 -20.16 -24.61
C GLY A 332 2.38 -18.89 -24.44
N ARG A 333 2.03 -18.55 -23.20
CA ARG A 333 1.17 -17.40 -22.87
C ARG A 333 1.93 -16.08 -22.86
N VAL A 334 3.13 -16.02 -22.27
CA VAL A 334 3.90 -14.78 -22.15
C VAL A 334 5.00 -14.63 -23.21
N GLY A 335 5.24 -15.68 -24.03
CA GLY A 335 6.34 -15.77 -24.97
C GLY A 335 7.58 -16.43 -24.36
N ALA A 336 8.20 -17.34 -25.07
CA ALA A 336 9.38 -18.07 -24.58
C ALA A 336 10.62 -17.19 -24.39
N ASP A 337 10.59 -15.97 -24.91
CA ASP A 337 11.61 -14.92 -24.81
C ASP A 337 11.41 -13.95 -23.64
N ALA A 338 10.28 -14.04 -22.94
CA ALA A 338 9.93 -13.14 -21.84
C ALA A 338 10.86 -13.29 -20.63
N LEU A 339 11.34 -14.52 -20.39
CA LEU A 339 12.26 -14.87 -19.30
C LEU A 339 13.28 -15.90 -19.83
N SER A 340 14.44 -16.04 -19.17
CA SER A 340 15.35 -17.13 -19.51
C SER A 340 14.79 -18.51 -19.11
N PRO A 341 15.26 -19.62 -19.70
CA PRO A 341 14.84 -20.96 -19.30
C PRO A 341 15.04 -21.25 -17.80
N GLU A 342 16.12 -20.73 -17.23
CA GLU A 342 16.44 -20.84 -15.81
C GLU A 342 15.40 -20.06 -14.97
N GLN A 343 15.05 -18.85 -15.41
CA GLN A 343 14.03 -18.02 -14.73
C GLN A 343 12.64 -18.66 -14.79
N PHE A 344 12.23 -19.28 -15.90
CA PHE A 344 10.97 -20.02 -15.97
C PHE A 344 10.92 -21.16 -14.93
N LYS A 345 12.03 -21.86 -14.74
CA LYS A 345 12.14 -22.90 -13.71
C LYS A 345 12.04 -22.31 -12.30
N GLU A 346 12.75 -21.22 -12.03
CA GLU A 346 12.69 -20.51 -10.73
C GLU A 346 11.29 -19.94 -10.43
N VAL A 347 10.54 -19.50 -11.45
CA VAL A 347 9.15 -19.04 -11.34
C VAL A 347 8.30 -20.15 -10.74
N GLU A 348 8.40 -21.38 -11.25
CA GLU A 348 7.67 -22.53 -10.73
C GLU A 348 8.14 -22.93 -9.32
N GLU A 349 9.45 -23.04 -9.10
CA GLU A 349 10.05 -23.39 -7.81
C GLU A 349 9.65 -22.41 -6.69
N LEU A 350 9.58 -21.12 -7.00
CA LEU A 350 9.21 -20.06 -6.06
C LEU A 350 7.72 -19.75 -6.04
N GLY A 351 6.91 -20.40 -6.87
CA GLY A 351 5.47 -20.19 -6.94
C GLY A 351 5.10 -18.77 -7.38
N LEU A 352 5.89 -18.18 -8.28
CA LEU A 352 5.65 -16.84 -8.82
C LEU A 352 4.61 -16.88 -9.93
N LEU A 353 3.93 -15.77 -10.16
CA LEU A 353 3.04 -15.55 -11.29
C LEU A 353 3.69 -14.59 -12.28
N VAL A 354 3.50 -14.83 -13.57
CA VAL A 354 4.06 -13.99 -14.63
C VAL A 354 2.96 -13.57 -15.59
N ASP A 355 2.95 -12.31 -15.95
CA ASP A 355 2.10 -11.77 -17.00
C ASP A 355 2.91 -10.89 -17.95
N LYS A 356 2.38 -10.62 -19.13
CA LYS A 356 3.03 -9.77 -20.14
C LYS A 356 1.97 -9.00 -20.90
N ASP A 357 2.20 -7.71 -21.03
CA ASP A 357 1.47 -6.86 -21.97
C ASP A 357 2.37 -6.46 -23.17
N ASP A 358 1.93 -5.51 -23.95
CA ASP A 358 2.68 -4.98 -25.10
C ASP A 358 3.90 -4.13 -24.69
N GLN A 359 3.99 -3.72 -23.44
CA GLN A 359 5.03 -2.85 -22.92
C GLN A 359 6.11 -3.62 -22.15
N GLY A 360 5.75 -4.67 -21.40
CA GLY A 360 6.73 -5.38 -20.59
C GLY A 360 6.21 -6.63 -19.90
N VAL A 361 7.05 -7.18 -19.03
CA VAL A 361 6.76 -8.38 -18.25
C VAL A 361 6.60 -8.01 -16.78
N LEU A 362 5.59 -8.62 -16.14
CA LEU A 362 5.31 -8.53 -14.73
C LEU A 362 5.54 -9.88 -14.07
N VAL A 363 6.36 -9.91 -13.00
CA VAL A 363 6.52 -11.08 -12.14
C VAL A 363 6.05 -10.72 -10.75
N GLN A 364 5.17 -11.55 -10.15
CA GLN A 364 4.53 -11.21 -8.88
C GLN A 364 4.24 -12.44 -8.01
N VAL A 365 4.09 -12.21 -6.71
CA VAL A 365 3.65 -13.22 -5.75
C VAL A 365 2.95 -12.55 -4.58
N PHE A 366 1.99 -13.23 -3.98
CA PHE A 366 1.17 -12.71 -2.90
C PHE A 366 1.38 -13.47 -1.60
N THR A 367 1.43 -12.75 -0.48
CA THR A 367 1.39 -13.37 0.84
C THR A 367 -0.04 -13.79 1.19
N LYS A 368 -0.18 -14.68 2.16
CA LYS A 368 -1.43 -14.81 2.91
C LYS A 368 -1.68 -13.53 3.72
N PRO A 369 -2.88 -13.35 4.28
CA PRO A 369 -3.15 -12.22 5.17
C PRO A 369 -2.10 -12.11 6.29
N LEU A 370 -1.70 -10.88 6.61
CA LEU A 370 -0.59 -10.58 7.53
C LEU A 370 -0.96 -10.71 9.00
N GLY A 371 -2.25 -10.54 9.32
CA GLY A 371 -2.80 -10.59 10.66
C GLY A 371 -3.77 -11.74 10.85
N ASP A 372 -4.48 -11.71 11.99
CA ASP A 372 -5.47 -12.73 12.35
C ASP A 372 -6.73 -12.68 11.48
N ARG A 373 -7.06 -11.50 10.94
CA ARG A 373 -8.19 -11.32 10.03
C ARG A 373 -7.74 -11.55 8.58
N PRO A 374 -8.59 -12.15 7.73
CA PRO A 374 -8.30 -12.32 6.30
C PRO A 374 -8.51 -10.99 5.55
N THR A 375 -7.70 -9.97 5.87
CA THR A 375 -7.82 -8.63 5.35
C THR A 375 -6.57 -8.23 4.57
N VAL A 376 -5.63 -7.51 5.20
CA VAL A 376 -4.47 -6.95 4.51
C VAL A 376 -3.42 -8.01 4.20
N PHE A 377 -2.86 -7.96 2.97
CA PHE A 377 -1.74 -8.80 2.53
C PHE A 377 -0.73 -7.98 1.72
N ILE A 378 0.39 -8.59 1.34
CA ILE A 378 1.46 -7.98 0.57
C ILE A 378 1.63 -8.72 -0.75
N GLU A 379 1.88 -7.95 -1.79
CA GLU A 379 2.38 -8.39 -3.08
C GLU A 379 3.87 -8.02 -3.20
N ILE A 380 4.70 -8.93 -3.70
CA ILE A 380 6.05 -8.63 -4.17
C ILE A 380 6.02 -8.63 -5.69
N ILE A 381 6.53 -7.56 -6.30
CA ILE A 381 6.40 -7.31 -7.72
C ILE A 381 7.74 -6.90 -8.34
N GLN A 382 8.04 -7.47 -9.51
CA GLN A 382 9.10 -7.00 -10.39
C GLN A 382 8.52 -6.71 -11.78
N ARG A 383 8.83 -5.53 -12.31
CA ARG A 383 8.51 -5.11 -13.66
C ARG A 383 9.77 -5.20 -14.52
N ILE A 384 9.67 -5.77 -15.72
CA ILE A 384 10.79 -6.01 -16.64
C ILE A 384 10.46 -5.36 -17.98
N GLY A 385 11.34 -4.51 -18.48
CA GLY A 385 11.15 -3.76 -19.74
C GLY A 385 10.84 -2.29 -19.53
N CYS A 386 10.27 -1.64 -20.54
CA CYS A 386 9.79 -0.24 -20.54
C CYS A 386 10.82 0.78 -20.06
N MET A 387 12.10 0.58 -20.38
CA MET A 387 13.13 1.54 -20.04
C MET A 387 13.00 2.78 -20.92
N ARG A 388 12.89 3.95 -20.29
CA ARG A 388 12.81 5.25 -20.96
C ARG A 388 13.94 6.17 -20.51
N GLU A 389 14.43 7.00 -21.40
CA GLU A 389 15.37 8.06 -21.03
C GLU A 389 14.60 9.20 -20.33
N VAL A 390 15.05 9.56 -19.14
CA VAL A 390 14.55 10.71 -18.37
C VAL A 390 15.68 11.70 -18.19
N GLY A 391 15.38 12.96 -18.41
CA GLY A 391 16.31 14.08 -18.28
C GLY A 391 15.89 15.17 -19.27
N GLY A 392 15.92 16.44 -18.83
CA GLY A 392 15.65 17.58 -19.74
C GLY A 392 16.70 17.61 -20.87
N GLU A 393 16.38 18.34 -21.95
CA GLU A 393 17.28 18.53 -23.10
C GLU A 393 18.67 19.11 -22.73
N GLU A 394 18.79 19.68 -21.53
CA GLU A 394 20.03 20.28 -20.99
C GLU A 394 20.76 19.38 -19.97
N ALA A 395 20.26 18.17 -19.68
CA ALA A 395 20.92 17.27 -18.73
C ALA A 395 22.20 16.66 -19.33
N GLU A 396 23.34 16.87 -18.69
CA GLU A 396 24.64 16.33 -19.10
C GLU A 396 24.70 14.80 -19.14
N GLU A 397 23.80 14.10 -18.40
CA GLU A 397 23.62 12.64 -18.43
C GLU A 397 22.13 12.29 -18.50
N LYS A 398 21.74 11.55 -19.53
CA LYS A 398 20.42 10.94 -19.63
C LYS A 398 20.36 9.71 -18.73
N LYS A 399 19.43 9.69 -17.79
CA LYS A 399 19.20 8.56 -16.91
C LYS A 399 18.15 7.63 -17.52
N LEU A 400 18.42 6.33 -17.54
CA LEU A 400 17.44 5.33 -17.92
C LEU A 400 16.57 4.99 -16.71
N GLU A 401 15.28 5.24 -16.82
CA GLU A 401 14.29 4.86 -15.80
C GLU A 401 13.22 3.95 -16.38
N GLN A 402 12.75 3.02 -15.56
CA GLN A 402 11.64 2.16 -15.92
C GLN A 402 10.31 2.89 -15.75
N ALA A 403 9.46 2.84 -16.78
CA ALA A 403 8.10 3.33 -16.67
C ALA A 403 7.35 2.61 -15.53
N ALA A 404 6.65 3.35 -14.70
CA ALA A 404 6.09 2.83 -13.45
C ALA A 404 4.99 1.78 -13.69
N GLY A 405 4.11 1.98 -14.66
CA GLY A 405 3.04 1.05 -15.04
C GLY A 405 3.44 -0.13 -15.94
N CYS A 406 4.75 -0.31 -16.22
CA CYS A 406 5.29 -1.33 -17.12
C CYS A 406 4.76 -2.74 -16.82
N GLY A 407 4.26 -3.46 -17.82
CA GLY A 407 3.73 -4.82 -17.69
C GLY A 407 2.35 -4.88 -17.03
N GLY A 408 1.68 -3.73 -16.89
CA GLY A 408 0.29 -3.65 -16.40
C GLY A 408 0.11 -4.10 -14.94
N PHE A 409 -1.01 -4.77 -14.68
CA PHE A 409 -1.44 -5.22 -13.36
C PHE A 409 -1.65 -6.73 -13.27
N GLY A 410 -1.10 -7.51 -14.21
CA GLY A 410 -1.20 -8.97 -14.16
C GLY A 410 -2.59 -9.52 -14.47
N LYS A 411 -3.30 -8.95 -15.45
CA LYS A 411 -4.64 -9.40 -15.88
C LYS A 411 -4.69 -10.92 -16.07
N GLY A 412 -3.68 -11.49 -16.73
CA GLY A 412 -3.57 -12.91 -16.98
C GLY A 412 -3.35 -13.78 -15.74
N ASN A 413 -3.02 -13.19 -14.61
CA ASN A 413 -2.77 -13.87 -13.33
C ASN A 413 -3.98 -13.83 -12.37
N PHE A 414 -4.98 -12.97 -12.63
CA PHE A 414 -6.10 -12.76 -11.70
C PHE A 414 -6.84 -14.07 -11.37
N SER A 415 -7.10 -14.93 -12.36
CA SER A 415 -7.82 -16.17 -12.12
C SER A 415 -7.08 -17.12 -11.16
N GLU A 416 -5.74 -17.18 -11.21
CA GLU A 416 -4.95 -17.99 -10.29
C GLU A 416 -4.87 -17.36 -8.89
N LEU A 417 -4.73 -16.03 -8.81
CA LEU A 417 -4.82 -15.30 -7.54
C LEU A 417 -6.17 -15.53 -6.86
N PHE A 418 -7.29 -15.40 -7.60
CA PHE A 418 -8.64 -15.63 -7.09
C PHE A 418 -8.79 -17.06 -6.57
N LYS A 419 -8.37 -18.07 -7.34
CA LYS A 419 -8.41 -19.47 -6.91
C LYS A 419 -7.61 -19.70 -5.62
N SER A 420 -6.44 -19.04 -5.49
CA SER A 420 -5.61 -19.20 -4.30
C SER A 420 -6.25 -18.59 -3.06
N ILE A 421 -6.85 -17.39 -3.17
CA ILE A 421 -7.58 -16.73 -2.09
C ILE A 421 -8.85 -17.53 -1.74
N GLU A 422 -9.64 -17.97 -2.72
CA GLU A 422 -10.79 -18.82 -2.50
C GLU A 422 -10.44 -20.11 -1.78
N ASN A 423 -9.31 -20.74 -2.14
CA ASN A 423 -8.83 -21.93 -1.47
C ASN A 423 -8.40 -21.66 -0.03
N PHE A 424 -7.78 -20.50 0.23
CA PHE A 424 -7.48 -20.07 1.59
C PHE A 424 -8.76 -19.83 2.39
N GLU A 425 -9.73 -19.10 1.85
CA GLU A 425 -11.03 -18.83 2.51
C GLU A 425 -11.78 -20.12 2.85
N ARG A 426 -11.68 -21.17 2.00
CA ARG A 426 -12.27 -22.50 2.30
C ARG A 426 -11.67 -23.15 3.55
N THR A 427 -10.46 -22.79 3.95
CA THR A 427 -9.84 -23.29 5.19
C THR A 427 -10.34 -22.55 6.42
N LEU A 428 -10.92 -21.38 6.24
CA LEU A 428 -11.49 -20.58 7.31
C LEU A 428 -12.90 -21.13 7.65
N LYS A 429 -13.11 -21.49 8.90
CA LYS A 429 -14.44 -21.86 9.41
C LYS A 429 -15.18 -20.58 9.82
N MET A 430 -15.53 -19.77 8.83
CA MET A 430 -16.35 -18.59 9.06
C MET A 430 -17.82 -19.02 9.11
N ALA A 431 -18.52 -18.64 10.19
CA ALA A 431 -19.92 -18.94 10.41
C ALA A 431 -20.82 -18.14 9.46
#